data_3e651ebc3845c95af6608e56df99312b
#
_entry.id   3e651ebc3845c95af6608e56df99312b
#
_cell.length_a   1.000
_cell.length_b   1.000
_cell.length_c   1.000
_cell.angle_alpha   90.00
_cell.angle_beta   90.00
_cell.angle_gamma   90.00
#
_symmetry.space_group_name_H-M   'P 1'
#
loop_
_entity.id
_entity.type
_entity.pdbx_description
1 polymer ?
#
loop_
_entity_poly.entity_id
_entity_poly.type
_entity_poly.pdbx_seq_one_letter_code
_entity_poly.pdbx_strand_id
1 'polypeptide(L)'
;MQLRGLHHVTAIVADLDRTTAFYRDVLGLALTEEADNPDDPGSRHFWFGDAAGTPGTLVSFLEYPQMDEAQEGRGGVHHFAFGVGSAEEQVAWRDYLRARGVPCSEVFERGRFRSIYFRDPDGNLLEVATV
;
A
#
# COMPACT_ATOMS: atom_id res chain seq x y z
N MET A 1 19.16 0.95 -23.53
CA MET A 1 18.51 1.47 -22.29
C MET A 1 17.34 0.59 -21.92
N GLN A 2 17.14 0.32 -20.62
CA GLN A 2 16.06 -0.56 -20.18
C GLN A 2 15.59 -0.15 -18.77
N LEU A 3 14.28 0.01 -18.60
CA LEU A 3 13.70 0.12 -17.27
C LEU A 3 13.68 -1.25 -16.60
N ARG A 4 13.89 -1.28 -15.29
CA ARG A 4 14.03 -2.53 -14.50
C ARG A 4 12.83 -2.77 -13.58
N GLY A 5 11.65 -2.31 -13.98
CA GLY A 5 10.44 -2.44 -13.20
C GLY A 5 10.15 -1.19 -12.37
N LEU A 6 9.20 -1.30 -11.47
CA LEU A 6 8.87 -0.21 -10.57
C LEU A 6 9.87 -0.14 -9.44
N HIS A 7 10.29 1.08 -9.10
CA HIS A 7 11.12 1.37 -7.92
C HIS A 7 10.22 1.55 -6.69
N HIS A 8 9.23 2.43 -6.80
CA HIS A 8 8.27 2.71 -5.74
C HIS A 8 6.97 3.29 -6.31
N VAL A 9 5.95 3.33 -5.46
CA VAL A 9 4.69 4.03 -5.71
C VAL A 9 4.51 5.05 -4.59
N THR A 10 4.04 6.26 -4.92
CA THR A 10 3.77 7.30 -3.93
C THR A 10 2.31 7.71 -3.98
N ALA A 11 1.67 7.75 -2.82
CA ALA A 11 0.28 8.19 -2.68
C ALA A 11 0.19 9.35 -1.69
N ILE A 12 -0.95 10.04 -1.70
CA ILE A 12 -1.23 11.13 -0.78
C ILE A 12 -2.14 10.61 0.32
N VAL A 13 -1.84 10.99 1.56
CA VAL A 13 -2.60 10.60 2.76
C VAL A 13 -2.87 11.80 3.63
N ALA A 14 -3.85 11.67 4.52
CA ALA A 14 -4.20 12.76 5.43
C ALA A 14 -3.31 12.81 6.67
N ASP A 15 -2.88 11.65 7.19
CA ASP A 15 -2.22 11.55 8.50
C ASP A 15 -1.23 10.39 8.48
N LEU A 16 0.06 10.71 8.46
CA LEU A 16 1.12 9.69 8.41
C LEU A 16 1.22 8.83 9.67
N ASP A 17 0.76 9.31 10.82
CA ASP A 17 0.72 8.46 12.01
C ASP A 17 -0.30 7.35 11.84
N ARG A 18 -1.47 7.67 11.28
CA ARG A 18 -2.51 6.70 10.95
C ARG A 18 -2.05 5.75 9.84
N THR A 19 -1.39 6.28 8.83
CA THR A 19 -0.81 5.49 7.73
C THR A 19 0.23 4.50 8.26
N THR A 20 1.09 4.94 9.17
CA THR A 20 2.12 4.09 9.78
C THR A 20 1.49 2.96 10.61
N ALA A 21 0.46 3.26 11.38
CA ALA A 21 -0.27 2.24 12.15
C ALA A 21 -0.85 1.16 11.23
N PHE A 22 -1.25 1.51 10.02
CA PHE A 22 -1.77 0.55 9.05
C PHE A 22 -0.65 -0.21 8.33
N TYR A 23 0.25 0.48 7.66
CA TYR A 23 1.25 -0.19 6.82
C TYR A 23 2.32 -0.93 7.63
N ARG A 24 2.76 -0.39 8.74
CA ARG A 24 3.72 -1.05 9.62
C ARG A 24 3.04 -2.07 10.55
N ASP A 25 2.02 -1.64 11.29
CA ASP A 25 1.49 -2.44 12.40
C ASP A 25 0.45 -3.46 11.95
N VAL A 26 -0.31 -3.19 10.88
CA VAL A 26 -1.26 -4.15 10.32
C VAL A 26 -0.62 -4.95 9.19
N LEU A 27 -0.02 -4.31 8.19
CA LEU A 27 0.55 -5.02 7.04
C LEU A 27 1.96 -5.57 7.28
N GLY A 28 2.65 -5.11 8.31
CA GLY A 28 3.97 -5.64 8.65
C GLY A 28 5.11 -5.12 7.80
N LEU A 29 4.90 -4.03 7.06
CA LEU A 29 5.99 -3.40 6.32
C LEU A 29 6.92 -2.65 7.29
N ALA A 30 8.19 -2.56 6.94
CA ALA A 30 9.14 -1.74 7.69
C ALA A 30 8.96 -0.27 7.31
N LEU A 31 8.93 0.62 8.31
CA LEU A 31 9.07 2.06 8.09
C LEU A 31 10.57 2.32 7.85
N THR A 32 10.93 2.55 6.58
CA THR A 32 12.34 2.62 6.17
C THR A 32 12.91 4.02 6.25
N GLU A 33 12.07 5.05 6.11
CA GLU A 33 12.50 6.44 6.16
C GLU A 33 11.37 7.35 6.58
N GLU A 34 11.66 8.29 7.47
CA GLU A 34 10.82 9.43 7.83
C GLU A 34 11.56 10.69 7.40
N ALA A 35 10.92 11.50 6.55
CA ALA A 35 11.56 12.70 6.02
C ALA A 35 10.55 13.83 5.85
N ASP A 36 11.06 15.03 5.68
CA ASP A 36 10.27 16.14 5.15
C ASP A 36 10.23 16.03 3.62
N ASN A 37 9.15 16.54 3.02
CA ASN A 37 9.06 16.67 1.58
C ASN A 37 9.95 17.83 1.14
N PRO A 38 11.04 17.60 0.38
CA PRO A 38 11.95 18.69 -0.01
C PRO A 38 11.29 19.73 -0.90
N ASP A 39 10.22 19.36 -1.63
CA ASP A 39 9.50 20.27 -2.52
C ASP A 39 8.42 21.09 -1.78
N ASP A 40 8.13 20.73 -0.53
CA ASP A 40 7.09 21.38 0.26
C ASP A 40 7.45 21.32 1.74
N PRO A 41 8.31 22.24 2.22
CA PRO A 41 8.74 22.27 3.61
C PRO A 41 7.55 22.33 4.58
N GLY A 42 7.59 21.48 5.60
CA GLY A 42 6.50 21.32 6.58
C GLY A 42 5.54 20.19 6.28
N SER A 43 5.60 19.59 5.08
CA SER A 43 4.90 18.36 4.76
C SER A 43 5.79 17.17 4.99
N ARG A 44 5.25 16.10 5.57
CA ARG A 44 6.02 14.88 5.85
C ARG A 44 5.94 13.90 4.70
N HIS A 45 6.99 13.08 4.54
CA HIS A 45 7.09 12.04 3.53
C HIS A 45 7.68 10.77 4.16
N PHE A 46 6.87 9.71 4.27
CA PHE A 46 7.28 8.45 4.90
C PHE A 46 7.37 7.34 3.86
N TRP A 47 8.33 6.43 4.06
CA TRP A 47 8.60 5.31 3.17
C TRP A 47 8.46 3.99 3.91
N PHE A 48 7.83 3.01 3.25
CA PHE A 48 7.64 1.66 3.78
C PHE A 48 8.07 0.63 2.73
N GLY A 49 8.56 -0.50 3.19
CA GLY A 49 8.98 -1.58 2.29
C GLY A 49 9.49 -2.77 3.07
N ASP A 50 10.38 -3.55 2.46
CA ASP A 50 11.11 -4.55 3.22
C ASP A 50 12.13 -3.84 4.12
N ALA A 51 12.74 -4.59 5.07
CA ALA A 51 13.63 -3.99 6.05
C ALA A 51 14.87 -3.32 5.44
N ALA A 52 15.28 -3.76 4.25
CA ALA A 52 16.43 -3.20 3.54
C ALA A 52 16.08 -2.00 2.68
N GLY A 53 14.80 -1.68 2.51
CA GLY A 53 14.36 -0.61 1.61
C GLY A 53 14.62 -0.94 0.15
N THR A 54 14.45 -2.20 -0.22
CA THR A 54 14.78 -2.68 -1.57
C THR A 54 13.87 -2.03 -2.62
N PRO A 55 14.44 -1.43 -3.69
CA PRO A 55 13.63 -0.94 -4.81
C PRO A 55 12.71 -2.03 -5.35
N GLY A 56 11.46 -1.66 -5.63
CA GLY A 56 10.42 -2.60 -6.03
C GLY A 56 9.53 -3.06 -4.89
N THR A 57 9.98 -2.92 -3.63
CA THR A 57 9.15 -3.23 -2.45
C THR A 57 8.57 -1.99 -1.79
N LEU A 58 8.90 -0.80 -2.30
CA LEU A 58 8.66 0.47 -1.62
C LEU A 58 7.32 1.08 -1.99
N VAL A 59 6.60 1.53 -0.96
CA VAL A 59 5.51 2.47 -1.08
C VAL A 59 5.82 3.68 -0.21
N SER A 60 5.48 4.87 -0.67
CA SER A 60 5.71 6.09 0.11
C SER A 60 4.46 6.95 0.14
N PHE A 61 4.39 7.84 1.12
CA PHE A 61 3.20 8.65 1.33
C PHE A 61 3.58 10.08 1.66
N LEU A 62 2.92 11.01 0.98
CA LEU A 62 3.01 12.44 1.23
C LEU A 62 1.80 12.87 2.06
N GLU A 63 2.02 13.64 3.11
CA GLU A 63 0.96 14.06 4.02
C GLU A 63 0.38 15.40 3.61
N TYR A 64 -0.89 15.38 3.19
CA TYR A 64 -1.64 16.58 2.80
C TYR A 64 -3.07 16.52 3.35
N PRO A 65 -3.26 16.79 4.66
CA PRO A 65 -4.59 16.65 5.28
C PRO A 65 -5.65 17.60 4.72
N GLN A 66 -5.21 18.68 4.07
CA GLN A 66 -6.11 19.68 3.50
C GLN A 66 -6.66 19.32 2.12
N MET A 67 -6.11 18.29 1.48
CA MET A 67 -6.61 17.85 0.18
C MET A 67 -7.88 17.03 0.32
N ASP A 68 -8.75 17.11 -0.69
CA ASP A 68 -9.96 16.31 -0.76
C ASP A 68 -9.63 14.83 -1.00
N GLU A 69 -10.57 13.96 -0.62
CA GLU A 69 -10.46 12.55 -0.95
C GLU A 69 -10.40 12.34 -2.47
N ALA A 70 -9.57 11.39 -2.89
CA ALA A 70 -9.43 11.06 -4.30
C ALA A 70 -10.71 10.46 -4.85
N GLN A 71 -10.99 10.74 -6.13
CA GLN A 71 -12.05 10.11 -6.89
C GLN A 71 -11.43 9.31 -8.03
N GLU A 72 -12.00 8.17 -8.35
CA GLU A 72 -11.55 7.37 -9.47
C GLU A 72 -11.75 8.14 -10.77
N GLY A 73 -10.74 8.07 -11.64
CA GLY A 73 -10.81 8.73 -12.91
C GLY A 73 -9.63 8.39 -13.80
N ARG A 74 -9.77 8.75 -15.07
CA ARG A 74 -8.72 8.51 -16.06
C ARG A 74 -7.47 9.28 -15.67
N GLY A 75 -6.33 8.56 -15.62
CA GLY A 75 -5.06 9.12 -15.21
C GLY A 75 -4.70 8.81 -13.76
N GLY A 76 -5.68 8.38 -12.93
CA GLY A 76 -5.43 7.94 -11.57
C GLY A 76 -5.01 6.48 -11.51
N VAL A 77 -4.27 6.12 -10.47
CA VAL A 77 -3.98 4.73 -10.15
C VAL A 77 -5.23 4.10 -9.55
N HIS A 78 -5.66 2.94 -10.08
CA HIS A 78 -6.85 2.26 -9.57
C HIS A 78 -6.57 1.55 -8.24
N HIS A 79 -5.47 0.80 -8.19
CA HIS A 79 -5.03 0.08 -6.99
C HIS A 79 -3.56 -0.29 -7.12
N PHE A 80 -2.97 -0.71 -6.03
CA PHE A 80 -1.66 -1.36 -6.07
C PHE A 80 -1.69 -2.66 -5.27
N ALA A 81 -0.89 -3.63 -5.72
CA ALA A 81 -0.95 -4.99 -5.24
C ALA A 81 0.36 -5.42 -4.59
N PHE A 82 0.23 -6.10 -3.44
CA PHE A 82 1.34 -6.79 -2.79
C PHE A 82 1.28 -8.27 -3.16
N GLY A 83 2.43 -8.89 -3.34
CA GLY A 83 2.52 -10.29 -3.69
C GLY A 83 2.70 -11.19 -2.48
N VAL A 84 2.11 -12.39 -2.55
CA VAL A 84 2.37 -13.48 -1.59
C VAL A 84 2.74 -14.74 -2.35
N GLY A 85 3.42 -15.66 -1.66
CA GLY A 85 4.00 -16.84 -2.30
C GLY A 85 3.03 -17.97 -2.60
N SER A 86 1.83 -17.99 -1.98
CA SER A 86 0.90 -19.11 -2.13
C SER A 86 -0.55 -18.68 -1.91
N ALA A 87 -1.47 -19.53 -2.36
CA ALA A 87 -2.90 -19.37 -2.09
C ALA A 87 -3.22 -19.47 -0.59
N GLU A 88 -2.51 -20.31 0.12
CA GLU A 88 -2.67 -20.47 1.57
C GLU A 88 -2.28 -19.20 2.32
N GLU A 89 -1.19 -18.57 1.95
CA GLU A 89 -0.80 -17.27 2.52
C GLU A 89 -1.85 -16.19 2.24
N GLN A 90 -2.41 -16.17 1.05
CA GLN A 90 -3.44 -15.19 0.69
C GLN A 90 -4.69 -15.35 1.55
N VAL A 91 -5.15 -16.58 1.75
CA VAL A 91 -6.31 -16.85 2.62
C VAL A 91 -5.99 -16.45 4.07
N ALA A 92 -4.78 -16.72 4.53
CA ALA A 92 -4.35 -16.31 5.86
C ALA A 92 -4.37 -14.78 6.00
N TRP A 93 -3.95 -14.04 4.97
CA TRP A 93 -4.04 -12.57 4.95
C TRP A 93 -5.48 -12.09 5.00
N ARG A 94 -6.38 -12.69 4.22
CA ARG A 94 -7.81 -12.34 4.27
C ARG A 94 -8.36 -12.49 5.69
N ASP A 95 -8.11 -13.63 6.30
CA ASP A 95 -8.66 -13.93 7.63
C ASP A 95 -8.03 -13.03 8.71
N TYR A 96 -6.73 -12.78 8.61
CA TYR A 96 -6.01 -11.88 9.51
C TYR A 96 -6.56 -10.44 9.42
N LEU A 97 -6.75 -9.91 8.21
CA LEU A 97 -7.28 -8.56 8.02
C LEU A 97 -8.68 -8.43 8.61
N ARG A 98 -9.54 -9.41 8.34
CA ARG A 98 -10.89 -9.43 8.89
C ARG A 98 -10.89 -9.49 10.42
N ALA A 99 -10.01 -10.29 11.00
CA ALA A 99 -9.85 -10.38 12.45
C ALA A 99 -9.35 -9.07 13.07
N ARG A 100 -8.65 -8.25 12.31
CA ARG A 100 -8.17 -6.92 12.72
C ARG A 100 -9.20 -5.82 12.45
N GLY A 101 -10.38 -6.15 11.97
CA GLY A 101 -11.43 -5.20 11.68
C GLY A 101 -11.28 -4.49 10.34
N VAL A 102 -10.41 -4.97 9.47
CA VAL A 102 -10.24 -4.44 8.12
C VAL A 102 -11.12 -5.24 7.16
N PRO A 103 -12.16 -4.63 6.56
CA PRO A 103 -12.98 -5.32 5.57
C PRO A 103 -12.11 -5.82 4.40
N CYS A 104 -12.29 -7.09 4.06
CA CYS A 104 -11.52 -7.73 2.99
C CYS A 104 -12.46 -8.59 2.15
N SER A 105 -12.26 -8.56 0.84
CA SER A 105 -13.07 -9.30 -0.10
C SER A 105 -12.89 -10.82 0.03
N GLU A 106 -13.76 -11.57 -0.62
CA GLU A 106 -13.51 -12.96 -0.95
C GLU A 106 -12.38 -13.08 -1.98
N VAL A 107 -11.88 -14.28 -2.16
CA VAL A 107 -10.85 -14.54 -3.18
C VAL A 107 -11.47 -14.49 -4.56
N PHE A 108 -10.87 -13.73 -5.47
CA PHE A 108 -11.24 -13.66 -6.88
C PHE A 108 -10.20 -14.40 -7.72
N GLU A 109 -10.67 -15.27 -8.61
CA GLU A 109 -9.81 -15.88 -9.62
C GLU A 109 -9.60 -14.89 -10.77
N ARG A 110 -8.32 -14.65 -11.12
CA ARG A 110 -7.95 -13.72 -12.19
C ARG A 110 -7.26 -14.43 -13.37
N GLY A 111 -7.35 -15.76 -13.46
CA GLY A 111 -6.73 -16.57 -14.48
C GLY A 111 -5.28 -16.92 -14.13
N ARG A 112 -4.38 -15.95 -14.12
CA ARG A 112 -2.95 -16.17 -13.86
C ARG A 112 -2.58 -16.06 -12.38
N PHE A 113 -3.45 -15.46 -11.57
CA PHE A 113 -3.25 -15.27 -10.12
C PHE A 113 -4.61 -15.13 -9.44
N ARG A 114 -4.59 -15.12 -8.13
CA ARG A 114 -5.78 -14.93 -7.28
C ARG A 114 -5.62 -13.64 -6.49
N SER A 115 -6.73 -12.97 -6.21
CA SER A 115 -6.74 -11.64 -5.60
C SER A 115 -7.69 -11.55 -4.42
N ILE A 116 -7.27 -10.80 -3.40
CA ILE A 116 -8.15 -10.25 -2.36
C ILE A 116 -7.95 -8.75 -2.32
N TYR A 117 -9.01 -8.01 -1.95
CA TYR A 117 -9.01 -6.55 -1.97
C TYR A 117 -9.42 -5.98 -0.62
N PHE A 118 -8.79 -4.88 -0.24
CA PHE A 118 -9.13 -4.13 0.96
C PHE A 118 -8.68 -2.69 0.77
N ARG A 119 -9.00 -1.80 1.72
CA ARG A 119 -8.64 -0.39 1.61
C ARG A 119 -7.78 0.03 2.79
N ASP A 120 -6.90 0.99 2.55
CA ASP A 120 -6.16 1.64 3.60
C ASP A 120 -7.02 2.73 4.27
N PRO A 121 -6.52 3.42 5.33
CA PRO A 121 -7.31 4.44 6.02
C PRO A 121 -7.75 5.63 5.17
N ASP A 122 -7.04 5.92 4.09
CA ASP A 122 -7.38 7.02 3.18
C ASP A 122 -8.24 6.57 2.00
N GLY A 123 -8.61 5.28 1.95
CA GLY A 123 -9.44 4.73 0.90
C GLY A 123 -8.67 4.23 -0.31
N ASN A 124 -7.35 4.21 -0.29
CA ASN A 124 -6.57 3.59 -1.36
C ASN A 124 -6.92 2.12 -1.46
N LEU A 125 -7.28 1.67 -2.67
CA LEU A 125 -7.60 0.28 -2.91
C LEU A 125 -6.32 -0.52 -3.01
N LEU A 126 -6.24 -1.57 -2.20
CA LEU A 126 -5.09 -2.46 -2.13
C LEU A 126 -5.49 -3.88 -2.51
N GLU A 127 -4.55 -4.62 -3.02
CA GLU A 127 -4.72 -6.01 -3.38
C GLU A 127 -3.60 -6.85 -2.77
N VAL A 128 -3.91 -8.08 -2.40
CA VAL A 128 -2.89 -9.11 -2.21
C VAL A 128 -3.09 -10.14 -3.29
N ALA A 129 -2.07 -10.33 -4.13
CA ALA A 129 -2.09 -11.21 -5.28
C ALA A 129 -1.14 -12.39 -5.07
N THR A 130 -1.57 -13.58 -5.50
CA THR A 130 -0.67 -14.74 -5.54
C THR A 130 0.31 -14.60 -6.70
N VAL A 131 1.44 -15.21 -6.55
CA VAL A 131 2.43 -15.28 -7.63
C VAL A 131 2.28 -16.56 -8.47
#